data_b29443e98e6f2b389b614de719639afe
#
_entry.id   b29443e98e6f2b389b614de719639afe
#
_cell.length_a   1.000
_cell.length_b   1.000
_cell.length_c   1.000
_cell.angle_alpha   90.00
_cell.angle_beta   90.00
_cell.angle_gamma   90.00
#
_symmetry.space_group_name_H-M   'P 1'
#
loop_
_entity.id
_entity.type
_entity.pdbx_description
1 polymer ?
#
loop_
_entity_poly.entity_id
_entity_poly.type
_entity_poly.pdbx_seq_one_letter_code
_entity_poly.pdbx_strand_id
1 'polypeptide(L)'
;MRISGRTLWAVGGECFRQLNIRVVSLVSARSRQRLVWQRCSGFVMPLAITASAVLLLGSASIHTLSLQGHWRHQASLRRQQALDQLQSAAQAFVAAARGRQACLLLQSSDQWHQSSGDCIKADPDRLRHGRVDDHSWQLLAWQADHDRGQLDLRLADGRAARFHLQLDPAGPVVLAITPPQLLGRGQARGAA
;
A
#
# COMPACT_ATOMS: atom_id res chain seq x y z
N MET A 1 -5.03 33.27 8.14
CA MET A 1 -3.99 33.08 7.12
C MET A 1 -4.43 31.94 6.22
N ARG A 2 -5.01 32.26 5.03
CA ARG A 2 -5.54 31.28 4.07
C ARG A 2 -4.42 30.95 3.09
N ILE A 3 -3.98 29.68 3.07
CA ILE A 3 -3.06 29.18 2.03
C ILE A 3 -3.92 28.38 1.06
N SER A 4 -4.09 28.97 -0.12
CA SER A 4 -4.74 28.42 -1.30
C SER A 4 -3.80 27.39 -1.94
N GLY A 5 -4.09 26.10 -1.77
CA GLY A 5 -3.40 25.00 -2.45
C GLY A 5 -4.20 24.51 -3.66
N ARG A 6 -4.18 25.26 -4.76
CA ARG A 6 -4.57 24.80 -6.10
C ARG A 6 -3.34 24.91 -6.99
N THR A 7 -2.89 23.81 -7.49
CA THR A 7 -2.16 23.55 -8.75
C THR A 7 -1.16 22.42 -8.54
N LEU A 8 -1.47 21.22 -9.04
CA LEU A 8 -0.45 20.18 -9.42
C LEU A 8 -1.10 18.88 -9.95
N TRP A 9 -2.17 18.99 -10.77
CA TRP A 9 -2.74 17.79 -11.45
C TRP A 9 -2.99 18.00 -12.95
N ALA A 10 -2.20 18.84 -13.64
CA ALA A 10 -2.43 19.16 -15.06
C ALA A 10 -1.32 18.74 -16.04
N VAL A 11 -0.29 17.99 -15.62
CA VAL A 11 0.85 17.69 -16.54
C VAL A 11 0.82 16.27 -17.12
N GLY A 12 -0.05 15.37 -16.64
CA GLY A 12 -0.12 13.99 -17.14
C GLY A 12 -1.05 13.73 -18.34
N GLY A 13 -1.93 14.66 -18.68
CA GLY A 13 -3.02 14.42 -19.65
C GLY A 13 -2.72 14.74 -21.12
N GLU A 14 -1.82 15.63 -21.43
CA GLU A 14 -1.65 16.12 -22.79
C GLU A 14 -0.72 15.29 -23.68
N CYS A 15 0.24 14.59 -23.09
CA CYS A 15 1.17 13.76 -23.86
C CYS A 15 0.48 12.53 -24.49
N PHE A 16 -0.59 12.02 -23.85
CA PHE A 16 -1.33 10.85 -24.34
C PHE A 16 -2.30 11.21 -25.50
N ARG A 17 -2.76 12.44 -25.55
CA ARG A 17 -3.70 12.88 -26.61
C ARG A 17 -3.00 13.12 -27.94
N GLN A 18 -1.74 13.52 -27.93
CA GLN A 18 -0.96 13.74 -29.16
C GLN A 18 -0.51 12.43 -29.83
N LEU A 19 -0.24 11.38 -29.05
CA LEU A 19 0.15 10.08 -29.62
C LEU A 19 -1.01 9.37 -30.35
N ASN A 20 -2.25 9.56 -29.89
CA ASN A 20 -3.42 8.92 -30.50
C ASN A 20 -3.82 9.55 -31.83
N ILE A 21 -3.55 10.84 -32.07
CA ILE A 21 -3.92 11.55 -33.31
C ILE A 21 -2.97 11.18 -34.42
N ARG A 22 -1.70 10.89 -34.17
CA ARG A 22 -0.73 10.50 -35.20
C ARG A 22 -0.88 9.07 -35.72
N VAL A 23 -1.32 8.14 -34.88
CA VAL A 23 -1.53 6.74 -35.29
C VAL A 23 -2.76 6.62 -36.19
N VAL A 24 -3.82 7.37 -35.93
CA VAL A 24 -5.03 7.37 -36.80
C VAL A 24 -4.80 8.05 -38.15
N SER A 25 -3.95 9.08 -38.20
CA SER A 25 -3.63 9.77 -39.50
C SER A 25 -2.78 8.92 -40.43
N LEU A 26 -2.00 7.95 -39.97
CA LEU A 26 -1.17 7.08 -40.79
C LEU A 26 -1.96 5.94 -41.47
N VAL A 27 -3.14 5.59 -40.94
CA VAL A 27 -3.99 4.54 -41.52
C VAL A 27 -4.84 5.08 -42.68
N SER A 28 -5.17 6.38 -42.73
CA SER A 28 -6.07 6.96 -43.73
C SER A 28 -5.40 7.38 -45.04
N ALA A 29 -4.07 7.42 -45.15
CA ALA A 29 -3.34 7.85 -46.33
C ALA A 29 -3.03 6.71 -47.32
N ARG A 30 -3.59 5.51 -47.12
CA ARG A 30 -3.17 4.29 -47.84
C ARG A 30 -4.09 3.84 -48.97
N SER A 31 -4.89 4.71 -49.57
CA SER A 31 -5.90 4.25 -50.54
C SER A 31 -5.68 4.70 -51.99
N ARG A 32 -4.51 5.08 -52.44
CA ARG A 32 -4.22 5.27 -53.89
C ARG A 32 -2.79 4.96 -54.33
N GLN A 33 -2.16 3.94 -53.85
CA GLN A 33 -1.04 3.37 -54.57
C GLN A 33 -1.55 2.19 -55.41
N ARG A 34 -1.82 2.44 -56.71
CA ARG A 34 -1.94 1.37 -57.71
C ARG A 34 -0.60 0.62 -57.70
N LEU A 35 -0.59 -0.52 -57.03
CA LEU A 35 0.50 -1.48 -57.10
C LEU A 35 0.63 -1.97 -58.55
N VAL A 36 1.57 -1.39 -59.29
CA VAL A 36 2.09 -2.01 -60.49
C VAL A 36 2.82 -3.27 -60.04
N TRP A 37 2.13 -4.39 -60.12
CA TRP A 37 2.68 -5.70 -59.83
C TRP A 37 3.70 -6.03 -60.94
N GLN A 38 4.94 -5.56 -60.78
CA GLN A 38 6.06 -6.14 -61.52
C GLN A 38 6.26 -7.56 -61.00
N ARG A 39 6.15 -8.50 -61.95
CA ARG A 39 6.37 -9.95 -61.73
C ARG A 39 7.83 -10.23 -61.34
N CYS A 40 8.22 -9.97 -60.09
CA CYS A 40 9.40 -10.57 -59.48
C CYS A 40 8.92 -11.72 -58.60
N SER A 41 8.57 -12.82 -59.29
CA SER A 41 8.12 -14.05 -58.64
C SER A 41 9.32 -14.75 -58.01
N GLY A 42 9.35 -14.83 -56.69
CA GLY A 42 10.24 -15.72 -55.93
C GLY A 42 10.65 -15.23 -54.53
N PHE A 43 10.86 -13.93 -54.35
CA PHE A 43 11.43 -13.43 -53.10
C PHE A 43 10.43 -12.73 -52.16
N VAL A 44 9.24 -12.40 -52.63
CA VAL A 44 8.24 -11.63 -51.89
C VAL A 44 7.58 -12.46 -50.79
N MET A 45 7.39 -13.76 -51.03
CA MET A 45 6.72 -14.66 -50.10
C MET A 45 7.52 -14.87 -48.81
N PRO A 46 8.83 -15.21 -48.85
CA PRO A 46 9.61 -15.35 -47.61
C PRO A 46 9.73 -14.02 -46.86
N LEU A 47 9.80 -12.89 -47.56
CA LEU A 47 9.90 -11.57 -46.95
C LEU A 47 8.59 -11.17 -46.24
N ALA A 48 7.43 -11.53 -46.80
CA ALA A 48 6.14 -11.31 -46.14
C ALA A 48 5.97 -12.15 -44.88
N ILE A 49 6.43 -13.41 -44.90
CA ILE A 49 6.36 -14.32 -43.73
C ILE A 49 7.28 -13.82 -42.59
N THR A 50 8.50 -13.41 -42.94
CA THR A 50 9.43 -12.87 -41.93
C THR A 50 8.93 -11.58 -41.30
N ALA A 51 8.41 -10.65 -42.11
CA ALA A 51 7.82 -9.41 -41.61
C ALA A 51 6.62 -9.67 -40.71
N SER A 52 5.74 -10.60 -41.08
CA SER A 52 4.59 -11.00 -40.26
C SER A 52 5.02 -11.63 -38.93
N ALA A 53 6.04 -12.49 -38.92
CA ALA A 53 6.58 -13.14 -37.73
C ALA A 53 7.18 -12.08 -36.79
N VAL A 54 7.93 -11.12 -37.26
CA VAL A 54 8.50 -10.02 -36.47
C VAL A 54 7.40 -9.16 -35.86
N LEU A 55 6.35 -8.84 -36.60
CA LEU A 55 5.21 -8.07 -36.09
C LEU A 55 4.44 -8.82 -35.02
N LEU A 56 4.23 -10.13 -35.20
CA LEU A 56 3.57 -10.98 -34.16
C LEU A 56 4.38 -11.10 -32.90
N LEU A 57 5.69 -11.32 -33.01
CA LEU A 57 6.59 -11.38 -31.86
C LEU A 57 6.66 -10.02 -31.13
N GLY A 58 6.73 -8.92 -31.85
CA GLY A 58 6.71 -7.58 -31.28
C GLY A 58 5.39 -7.28 -30.54
N SER A 59 4.26 -7.66 -31.13
CA SER A 59 2.94 -7.50 -30.49
C SER A 59 2.82 -8.32 -29.20
N ALA A 60 3.25 -9.59 -29.21
CA ALA A 60 3.23 -10.45 -28.03
C ALA A 60 4.09 -9.87 -26.89
N SER A 61 5.25 -9.29 -27.20
CA SER A 61 6.15 -8.67 -26.20
C SER A 61 5.49 -7.46 -25.52
N ILE A 62 4.77 -6.62 -26.25
CA ILE A 62 4.07 -5.46 -25.67
C ILE A 62 2.96 -5.90 -24.71
N HIS A 63 2.21 -6.94 -25.06
CA HIS A 63 1.15 -7.46 -24.20
C HIS A 63 1.69 -8.01 -22.88
N THR A 64 2.80 -8.74 -22.90
CA THR A 64 3.41 -9.30 -21.68
C THR A 64 3.92 -8.20 -20.74
N LEU A 65 4.56 -7.16 -21.27
CA LEU A 65 5.04 -6.01 -20.49
C LEU A 65 3.89 -5.23 -19.84
N SER A 66 2.79 -5.03 -20.58
CA SER A 66 1.60 -4.35 -20.07
C SER A 66 0.97 -5.12 -18.90
N LEU A 67 0.80 -6.43 -19.01
CA LEU A 67 0.27 -7.27 -17.95
C LEU A 67 1.16 -7.23 -16.69
N GLN A 68 2.48 -7.33 -16.83
CA GLN A 68 3.40 -7.24 -15.70
C GLN A 68 3.32 -5.88 -14.99
N GLY A 69 3.13 -4.79 -15.73
CA GLY A 69 2.92 -3.45 -15.17
C GLY A 69 1.66 -3.39 -14.30
N HIS A 70 0.54 -3.94 -14.76
CA HIS A 70 -0.71 -3.99 -14.02
C HIS A 70 -0.60 -4.78 -12.71
N TRP A 71 0.04 -5.94 -12.73
CA TRP A 71 0.25 -6.76 -11.52
C TRP A 71 1.08 -6.04 -10.45
N ARG A 72 2.16 -5.37 -10.86
CA ARG A 72 3.01 -4.60 -9.95
C ARG A 72 2.26 -3.42 -9.35
N HIS A 73 1.47 -2.71 -10.16
CA HIS A 73 0.67 -1.59 -9.69
C HIS A 73 -0.39 -2.02 -8.68
N GLN A 74 -1.13 -3.09 -8.97
CA GLN A 74 -2.10 -3.65 -8.03
C GLN A 74 -1.46 -4.13 -6.72
N ALA A 75 -0.28 -4.75 -6.79
CA ALA A 75 0.44 -5.17 -5.59
C ALA A 75 0.87 -3.97 -4.72
N SER A 76 1.32 -2.87 -5.34
CA SER A 76 1.68 -1.65 -4.62
C SER A 76 0.48 -0.99 -3.96
N LEU A 77 -0.67 -0.92 -4.65
CA LEU A 77 -1.91 -0.37 -4.09
C LEU A 77 -2.39 -1.18 -2.88
N ARG A 78 -2.39 -2.52 -2.98
CA ARG A 78 -2.76 -3.39 -1.85
C ARG A 78 -1.83 -3.20 -0.66
N ARG A 79 -0.53 -2.99 -0.91
CA ARG A 79 0.44 -2.71 0.14
C ARG A 79 0.16 -1.37 0.82
N GLN A 80 -0.11 -0.32 0.05
CA GLN A 80 -0.46 1.01 0.58
C GLN A 80 -1.73 0.94 1.41
N GLN A 81 -2.80 0.33 0.90
CA GLN A 81 -4.05 0.13 1.64
C GLN A 81 -3.83 -0.58 2.99
N ALA A 82 -2.96 -1.61 3.00
CA ALA A 82 -2.66 -2.30 4.24
C ALA A 82 -1.89 -1.43 5.25
N LEU A 83 -0.95 -0.61 4.77
CA LEU A 83 -0.24 0.34 5.62
C LEU A 83 -1.18 1.40 6.20
N ASP A 84 -2.11 1.91 5.40
CA ASP A 84 -3.10 2.88 5.84
C ASP A 84 -4.05 2.28 6.89
N GLN A 85 -4.50 1.03 6.70
CA GLN A 85 -5.32 0.30 7.67
C GLN A 85 -4.58 0.05 8.99
N LEU A 86 -3.30 -0.35 8.93
CA LEU A 86 -2.47 -0.54 10.11
C LEU A 86 -2.24 0.78 10.85
N GLN A 87 -2.00 1.87 10.11
CA GLN A 87 -1.85 3.20 10.70
C GLN A 87 -3.14 3.64 11.40
N SER A 88 -4.29 3.42 10.79
CA SER A 88 -5.60 3.71 11.37
C SER A 88 -5.85 2.86 12.62
N ALA A 89 -5.45 1.58 12.62
CA ALA A 89 -5.54 0.71 13.78
C ALA A 89 -4.65 1.19 14.94
N ALA A 90 -3.43 1.67 14.65
CA ALA A 90 -2.55 2.26 15.67
C ALA A 90 -3.15 3.55 16.26
N GLN A 91 -3.77 4.39 15.45
CA GLN A 91 -4.49 5.58 15.92
C GLN A 91 -5.70 5.21 16.79
N ALA A 92 -6.45 4.16 16.41
CA ALA A 92 -7.57 3.65 17.20
C ALA A 92 -7.11 3.10 18.55
N PHE A 93 -5.99 2.37 18.57
CA PHE A 93 -5.36 1.93 19.82
C PHE A 93 -5.02 3.12 20.72
N VAL A 94 -4.35 4.14 20.20
CA VAL A 94 -3.99 5.34 20.96
C VAL A 94 -5.23 6.08 21.47
N ALA A 95 -6.29 6.15 20.66
CA ALA A 95 -7.54 6.75 21.07
C ALA A 95 -8.21 5.95 22.21
N ALA A 96 -8.19 4.62 22.13
CA ALA A 96 -8.72 3.73 23.18
C ALA A 96 -7.87 3.79 24.46
N ALA A 97 -6.57 4.03 24.34
CA ALA A 97 -5.64 4.11 25.47
C ALA A 97 -5.77 5.42 26.29
N ARG A 98 -6.69 6.32 25.93
CA ARG A 98 -6.91 7.57 26.66
C ARG A 98 -7.79 7.36 27.91
N GLY A 99 -7.69 8.30 28.84
CA GLY A 99 -8.51 8.31 30.05
C GLY A 99 -8.13 7.18 31.02
N ARG A 100 -9.09 6.33 31.36
CA ARG A 100 -8.88 5.26 32.34
C ARG A 100 -7.88 4.18 31.93
N GLN A 101 -7.71 3.96 30.64
CA GLN A 101 -6.77 2.98 30.09
C GLN A 101 -5.34 3.52 29.97
N ALA A 102 -5.13 4.82 30.16
CA ALA A 102 -3.83 5.44 29.97
C ALA A 102 -2.74 4.84 30.89
N CYS A 103 -3.10 4.44 32.11
CA CYS A 103 -2.17 3.79 33.03
C CYS A 103 -1.60 2.47 32.49
N LEU A 104 -2.33 1.76 31.61
CA LEU A 104 -1.86 0.52 31.01
C LEU A 104 -0.69 0.74 30.05
N LEU A 105 -0.54 1.95 29.50
CA LEU A 105 0.59 2.30 28.64
C LEU A 105 1.93 2.32 29.38
N LEU A 106 1.93 2.44 30.71
CA LEU A 106 3.15 2.40 31.53
C LEU A 106 3.64 0.98 31.81
N GLN A 107 2.85 -0.04 31.48
CA GLN A 107 3.12 -1.44 31.74
C GLN A 107 3.09 -2.23 30.46
N SER A 108 3.92 -3.26 30.33
CA SER A 108 3.89 -4.19 29.21
C SER A 108 2.58 -5.00 29.21
N SER A 109 2.10 -5.39 28.00
CA SER A 109 0.84 -6.11 27.83
C SER A 109 0.71 -7.39 28.65
N ASP A 110 1.84 -8.03 28.98
CA ASP A 110 1.89 -9.26 29.78
C ASP A 110 1.54 -9.02 31.25
N GLN A 111 1.76 -7.78 31.71
CA GLN A 111 1.51 -7.38 33.11
C GLN A 111 0.10 -6.82 33.33
N TRP A 112 -0.67 -6.57 32.27
CA TRP A 112 -2.00 -5.93 32.37
C TRP A 112 -2.99 -6.73 33.21
N HIS A 113 -2.85 -8.05 33.29
CA HIS A 113 -3.71 -8.90 34.16
C HIS A 113 -3.38 -8.80 35.64
N GLN A 114 -2.17 -8.35 35.96
CA GLN A 114 -1.70 -8.21 37.34
C GLN A 114 -1.76 -6.76 37.82
N SER A 115 -2.38 -5.88 37.04
CA SER A 115 -2.44 -4.45 37.32
C SER A 115 -3.15 -4.21 38.65
N SER A 116 -2.44 -3.58 39.58
CA SER A 116 -2.92 -3.17 40.91
C SER A 116 -2.83 -1.64 41.02
N GLY A 117 -3.54 -1.08 41.99
CA GLY A 117 -3.50 0.37 42.21
C GLY A 117 -4.38 1.17 41.25
N ASP A 118 -3.81 2.20 40.65
CA ASP A 118 -4.56 3.17 39.80
C ASP A 118 -5.16 2.57 38.54
N CYS A 119 -4.71 1.38 38.11
CA CYS A 119 -5.20 0.67 36.93
C CYS A 119 -6.34 -0.32 37.21
N ILE A 120 -6.82 -0.46 38.43
CA ILE A 120 -7.90 -1.44 38.80
C ILE A 120 -9.17 -1.24 37.94
N LYS A 121 -9.47 -0.02 37.56
CA LYS A 121 -10.66 0.30 36.74
C LYS A 121 -10.40 0.31 35.23
N ALA A 122 -9.19 0.03 34.80
CA ALA A 122 -8.84 -0.08 33.37
C ALA A 122 -9.28 -1.43 32.84
N ASP A 123 -9.77 -1.44 31.62
CA ASP A 123 -10.20 -2.64 30.91
C ASP A 123 -9.16 -2.96 29.82
N PRO A 124 -8.28 -3.96 30.05
CA PRO A 124 -7.23 -4.31 29.10
C PRO A 124 -7.79 -4.88 27.79
N ASP A 125 -8.98 -5.47 27.80
CA ASP A 125 -9.56 -6.07 26.61
C ASP A 125 -9.91 -5.02 25.54
N ARG A 126 -10.19 -3.79 25.95
CA ARG A 126 -10.39 -2.66 25.02
C ARG A 126 -9.14 -2.27 24.24
N LEU A 127 -7.95 -2.60 24.76
CA LEU A 127 -6.67 -2.33 24.09
C LEU A 127 -6.16 -3.55 23.33
N ARG A 128 -6.71 -4.74 23.58
CA ARG A 128 -6.27 -5.97 22.92
C ARG A 128 -6.84 -6.16 21.55
N HIS A 129 -8.03 -5.67 21.31
CA HIS A 129 -8.70 -5.79 20.03
C HIS A 129 -9.60 -4.60 19.77
N GLY A 130 -9.81 -4.32 18.51
CA GLY A 130 -10.70 -3.26 18.09
C GLY A 130 -11.07 -3.39 16.63
N ARG A 131 -11.79 -2.40 16.15
CA ARG A 131 -12.26 -2.34 14.76
C ARG A 131 -12.04 -0.94 14.21
N VAL A 132 -11.58 -0.88 12.97
CA VAL A 132 -11.47 0.35 12.19
C VAL A 132 -12.13 0.08 10.86
N ASP A 133 -13.17 0.83 10.54
CA ASP A 133 -14.05 0.58 9.41
C ASP A 133 -14.57 -0.87 9.43
N ASP A 134 -14.31 -1.64 8.36
CA ASP A 134 -14.69 -3.05 8.25
C ASP A 134 -13.59 -4.03 8.68
N HIS A 135 -12.46 -3.52 9.17
CA HIS A 135 -11.29 -4.34 9.51
C HIS A 135 -11.12 -4.44 11.03
N SER A 136 -11.07 -5.66 11.55
CA SER A 136 -10.69 -5.91 12.93
C SER A 136 -9.16 -5.96 13.06
N TRP A 137 -8.67 -5.46 14.18
CA TRP A 137 -7.27 -5.54 14.55
C TRP A 137 -7.12 -6.17 15.94
N GLN A 138 -5.96 -6.74 16.18
CA GLN A 138 -5.57 -7.36 17.43
C GLN A 138 -4.19 -6.87 17.86
N LEU A 139 -4.04 -6.58 19.13
CA LEU A 139 -2.75 -6.33 19.76
C LEU A 139 -1.98 -7.65 19.88
N LEU A 140 -0.76 -7.68 19.36
CA LEU A 140 0.17 -8.80 19.55
C LEU A 140 1.03 -8.60 20.79
N ALA A 141 1.61 -7.41 20.92
CA ALA A 141 2.43 -7.03 22.05
C ALA A 141 2.41 -5.52 22.25
N TRP A 142 2.47 -5.11 23.50
CA TRP A 142 2.81 -3.75 23.90
C TRP A 142 3.96 -3.83 24.90
N GLN A 143 5.02 -3.09 24.63
CA GLN A 143 6.20 -2.99 25.50
C GLN A 143 6.43 -1.51 25.79
N ALA A 144 6.36 -1.17 27.07
CA ALA A 144 6.64 0.18 27.56
C ALA A 144 8.13 0.28 27.95
N ASP A 145 8.78 1.35 27.54
CA ASP A 145 10.15 1.69 27.90
C ASP A 145 10.25 3.20 28.15
N HIS A 146 10.14 3.59 29.41
CA HIS A 146 10.17 4.98 29.90
C HIS A 146 9.34 5.96 29.03
N ASP A 147 10.00 6.66 28.10
CA ASP A 147 9.41 7.66 27.20
C ASP A 147 8.97 7.09 25.83
N ARG A 148 9.12 5.78 25.65
CA ARG A 148 8.82 5.10 24.38
C ARG A 148 7.97 3.87 24.62
N GLY A 149 7.19 3.52 23.62
CA GLY A 149 6.45 2.28 23.59
C GLY A 149 6.60 1.59 22.24
N GLN A 150 6.70 0.28 22.24
CA GLN A 150 6.64 -0.54 21.04
C GLN A 150 5.28 -1.22 20.97
N LEU A 151 4.56 -0.97 19.89
CA LEU A 151 3.23 -1.49 19.63
C LEU A 151 3.26 -2.43 18.44
N ASP A 152 2.94 -3.69 18.63
CA ASP A 152 2.81 -4.69 17.58
C ASP A 152 1.34 -5.01 17.38
N LEU A 153 0.81 -4.71 16.18
CA LEU A 153 -0.58 -4.94 15.80
C LEU A 153 -0.69 -5.92 14.64
N ARG A 154 -1.80 -6.67 14.62
CA ARG A 154 -2.16 -7.57 13.52
C ARG A 154 -3.58 -7.28 13.05
N LEU A 155 -3.77 -7.21 11.74
CA LEU A 155 -5.09 -7.16 11.11
C LEU A 155 -5.67 -8.58 10.94
N ALA A 156 -6.98 -8.66 10.72
CA ALA A 156 -7.69 -9.92 10.47
C ALA A 156 -7.15 -10.69 9.25
N ASP A 157 -6.59 -9.99 8.26
CA ASP A 157 -5.98 -10.60 7.07
C ASP A 157 -4.59 -11.23 7.33
N GLY A 158 -4.12 -11.16 8.60
CA GLY A 158 -2.86 -11.72 9.05
C GLY A 158 -1.64 -10.81 8.85
N ARG A 159 -1.80 -9.61 8.31
CA ARG A 159 -0.72 -8.63 8.20
C ARG A 159 -0.46 -8.02 9.56
N ALA A 160 0.81 -7.87 9.92
CA ALA A 160 1.22 -7.30 11.18
C ALA A 160 2.25 -6.20 10.97
N ALA A 161 2.25 -5.23 11.86
CA ALA A 161 3.23 -4.16 11.86
C ALA A 161 3.62 -3.76 13.28
N ARG A 162 4.83 -3.26 13.37
CA ARG A 162 5.42 -2.64 14.55
C ARG A 162 5.41 -1.14 14.41
N PHE A 163 5.02 -0.47 15.49
CA PHE A 163 5.05 0.98 15.63
C PHE A 163 5.89 1.34 16.85
N HIS A 164 6.62 2.43 16.76
CA HIS A 164 7.21 3.04 17.94
C HIS A 164 6.40 4.28 18.31
N LEU A 165 5.97 4.34 19.56
CA LEU A 165 5.21 5.45 20.11
C LEU A 165 6.12 6.25 21.03
N GLN A 166 6.03 7.56 20.95
CA GLN A 166 6.67 8.46 21.89
C GLN A 166 5.65 8.80 22.98
N LEU A 167 5.99 8.55 24.22
CA LEU A 167 5.18 8.86 25.38
C LEU A 167 5.64 10.18 26.02
N ASP A 168 4.73 10.88 26.65
CA ASP A 168 5.06 12.05 27.44
C ASP A 168 5.75 11.59 28.74
N PRO A 169 6.95 12.09 29.09
CA PRO A 169 7.60 11.77 30.34
C PRO A 169 6.82 12.27 31.56
N ALA A 170 5.93 13.23 31.41
CA ALA A 170 5.08 13.75 32.48
C ALA A 170 3.82 12.91 32.75
N GLY A 171 3.47 11.97 31.85
CA GLY A 171 2.26 11.16 32.01
C GLY A 171 2.04 10.18 30.85
N PRO A 172 1.08 9.26 30.98
CA PRO A 172 0.82 8.21 29.98
C PRO A 172 0.05 8.75 28.77
N VAL A 173 0.63 9.73 28.08
CA VAL A 173 0.07 10.36 26.88
C VAL A 173 0.96 10.06 25.69
N VAL A 174 0.38 9.62 24.58
CA VAL A 174 1.11 9.39 23.34
C VAL A 174 1.24 10.71 22.60
N LEU A 175 2.47 11.15 22.37
CA LEU A 175 2.82 12.38 21.66
C LEU A 175 2.96 12.15 20.15
N ALA A 176 3.55 11.01 19.75
CA ALA A 176 3.80 10.69 18.35
C ALA A 176 3.74 9.19 18.07
N ILE A 177 3.40 8.83 16.84
CA ILE A 177 3.40 7.46 16.32
C ILE A 177 4.31 7.44 15.09
N THR A 178 5.28 6.53 15.07
CA THR A 178 6.14 6.35 13.89
C THR A 178 5.40 5.63 12.76
N PRO A 179 5.88 5.75 11.51
CA PRO A 179 5.37 4.95 10.40
C PRO A 179 5.47 3.44 10.69
N PRO A 180 4.52 2.63 10.16
CA PRO A 180 4.48 1.19 10.39
C PRO A 180 5.68 0.46 9.77
N GLN A 181 6.29 -0.42 10.54
CA GLN A 181 7.27 -1.38 10.07
C GLN A 181 6.56 -2.73 9.92
N LEU A 182 6.39 -3.20 8.67
CA LEU A 182 5.74 -4.48 8.41
C LEU A 182 6.54 -5.63 9.01
N LEU A 183 5.89 -6.45 9.80
CA LEU A 183 6.47 -7.67 10.36
C LEU A 183 6.34 -8.81 9.36
N GLY A 184 7.42 -9.58 9.17
CA GLY A 184 7.37 -10.83 8.43
C GLY A 184 6.53 -11.89 9.16
N ARG A 185 5.97 -12.85 8.41
CA ARG A 185 5.11 -13.92 8.98
C ARG A 185 5.76 -14.70 10.14
N GLY A 186 7.08 -14.81 10.17
CA GLY A 186 7.83 -15.47 11.25
C GLY A 186 7.91 -14.63 12.52
N GLN A 187 8.01 -13.31 12.39
CA GLN A 187 8.14 -12.40 13.52
C GLN A 187 6.81 -12.18 14.26
N ALA A 188 5.69 -12.27 13.57
CA ALA A 188 4.35 -12.16 14.15
C ALA A 188 3.97 -13.35 15.05
N ARG A 189 4.67 -14.48 14.99
CA ARG A 189 4.42 -15.66 15.81
C ARG A 189 5.20 -15.67 17.13
N GLY A 190 6.29 -14.94 17.22
CA GLY A 190 7.13 -14.90 18.43
C GLY A 190 6.66 -13.88 19.47
N ALA A 191 5.63 -13.09 19.18
CA ALA A 191 5.07 -12.06 20.05
C ALA A 191 3.73 -12.47 20.71
N ALA A 192 3.33 -13.75 20.59
CA ALA A 192 2.08 -14.29 21.16
C ALA A 192 2.36 -15.20 22.36
#